data_bb1196dce2d9f34ca26b6e73b77c19a8
#
_entry.id   bb1196dce2d9f34ca26b6e73b77c19a8
#
_cell.length_a   1.000
_cell.length_b   1.000
_cell.length_c   1.000
_cell.angle_alpha   90.00
_cell.angle_beta   90.00
_cell.angle_gamma   90.00
#
_symmetry.space_group_name_H-M   'P 1'
#
loop_
_entity.id
_entity.type
_entity.pdbx_description
1 polymer ?
#
loop_
_entity_poly.entity_id
_entity_poly.type
_entity_poly.pdbx_seq_one_letter_code
_entity_poly.pdbx_strand_id
1 'polypeptide(L)'
;ALKKGGEILNNIPEEWIKNALQKNLTKEDKEKIDSLGGWDKLLETLKERLKEQKKRHQGGNKWIGTGGTSPFGSGGYNPEGIRIGNEGKRQGKAVKVWEKRLWTNFDDKKTLGIRDIRVAVRRLRHFARTGTPDEFDLNGTISATANNGGYLDVKMVPERKNRVKLLLFLDVGGSMDPYVEACEELFSASKSEFKDLEHFYFHNCPYEILWKNNPRSSEDIISTWDIIRKYGSDYRVLFVGDASMSPYEVAYAGGSIEHWNEESGATWLDRITSHFDSVAWLNPENKKIWNSSASNKMIREIFDERMYELNLSGIEAAMKKLSR
;
A
#
# COMPACT_ATOMS: atom_id res chain seq x y z
N ALA A 1 -12.33 -22.33 -13.67
CA ALA A 1 -11.26 -22.08 -12.68
C ALA A 1 -9.86 -22.42 -13.22
N LEU A 2 -9.64 -23.61 -13.84
CA LEU A 2 -8.34 -24.01 -14.39
C LEU A 2 -7.92 -23.21 -15.64
N LYS A 3 -8.87 -22.80 -16.50
CA LYS A 3 -8.57 -21.86 -17.60
C LYS A 3 -8.06 -20.52 -17.04
N LYS A 4 -8.63 -20.04 -15.92
CA LYS A 4 -8.16 -18.82 -15.25
C LYS A 4 -6.77 -19.01 -14.63
N GLY A 5 -6.46 -20.17 -14.05
CA GLY A 5 -5.13 -20.46 -13.50
C GLY A 5 -4.03 -20.48 -14.57
N GLY A 6 -4.32 -21.05 -15.74
CA GLY A 6 -3.40 -21.05 -16.88
C GLY A 6 -3.17 -19.65 -17.47
N GLU A 7 -4.21 -18.82 -17.53
CA GLU A 7 -4.11 -17.42 -17.97
C GLU A 7 -3.32 -16.56 -16.98
N ILE A 8 -3.47 -16.83 -15.67
CA ILE A 8 -2.73 -16.13 -14.62
C ILE A 8 -1.23 -16.44 -14.72
N LEU A 9 -0.86 -17.70 -14.90
CA LEU A 9 0.53 -18.11 -15.03
C LEU A 9 1.20 -17.57 -16.31
N ASN A 10 0.45 -17.43 -17.39
CA ASN A 10 0.96 -16.81 -18.61
C ASN A 10 1.25 -15.32 -18.46
N ASN A 11 0.69 -14.67 -17.44
CA ASN A 11 0.89 -13.25 -17.16
C ASN A 11 1.94 -13.00 -16.06
N ILE A 12 2.47 -14.05 -15.40
CA ILE A 12 3.55 -13.89 -14.42
C ILE A 12 4.86 -13.72 -15.19
N PRO A 13 5.67 -12.70 -14.91
CA PRO A 13 6.98 -12.55 -15.56
C PRO A 13 7.85 -13.78 -15.35
N GLU A 14 8.44 -14.30 -16.42
CA GLU A 14 9.27 -15.53 -16.37
C GLU A 14 10.44 -15.38 -15.40
N GLU A 15 11.06 -14.20 -15.38
CA GLU A 15 12.15 -13.88 -14.44
C GLU A 15 11.70 -13.98 -12.98
N TRP A 16 10.50 -13.57 -12.68
CA TRP A 16 9.95 -13.68 -11.33
C TRP A 16 9.76 -15.14 -10.91
N ILE A 17 9.21 -15.99 -11.79
CA ILE A 17 9.06 -17.43 -11.54
C ILE A 17 10.45 -18.06 -11.34
N LYS A 18 11.41 -17.76 -12.22
CA LYS A 18 12.78 -18.25 -12.18
C LYS A 18 13.46 -17.88 -10.86
N ASN A 19 13.38 -16.62 -10.47
CA ASN A 19 13.98 -16.11 -9.25
C ASN A 19 13.32 -16.67 -7.99
N ALA A 20 11.98 -16.77 -7.97
CA ALA A 20 11.25 -17.34 -6.84
C ALA A 20 11.58 -18.83 -6.62
N LEU A 21 11.76 -19.60 -7.70
CA LEU A 21 12.16 -21.00 -7.64
C LEU A 21 13.63 -21.16 -7.25
N GLN A 22 14.53 -20.34 -7.81
CA GLN A 22 15.96 -20.42 -7.53
C GLN A 22 16.33 -20.21 -6.07
N LYS A 23 15.57 -19.36 -5.34
CA LYS A 23 15.82 -19.09 -3.92
C LYS A 23 15.51 -20.25 -3.01
N ASN A 24 14.55 -21.10 -3.38
CA ASN A 24 14.03 -22.17 -2.53
C ASN A 24 14.60 -23.55 -2.89
N LEU A 25 15.54 -23.62 -3.83
CA LEU A 25 16.14 -24.88 -4.26
C LEU A 25 17.48 -25.12 -3.58
N THR A 26 17.67 -26.37 -3.16
CA THR A 26 18.95 -26.85 -2.67
C THR A 26 19.99 -26.92 -3.80
N LYS A 27 21.27 -27.06 -3.45
CA LYS A 27 22.33 -27.26 -4.45
C LYS A 27 22.07 -28.49 -5.33
N GLU A 28 21.60 -29.57 -4.72
CA GLU A 28 21.26 -30.84 -5.41
C GLU A 28 20.09 -30.66 -6.40
N ASP A 29 19.10 -29.84 -6.03
CA ASP A 29 17.97 -29.56 -6.90
C ASP A 29 18.39 -28.72 -8.13
N LYS A 30 19.33 -27.78 -7.94
CA LYS A 30 19.89 -26.98 -9.03
C LYS A 30 20.68 -27.85 -10.03
N GLU A 31 21.51 -28.76 -9.53
CA GLU A 31 22.25 -29.73 -10.38
C GLU A 31 21.31 -30.66 -11.14
N LYS A 32 20.20 -31.09 -10.53
CA LYS A 32 19.15 -31.87 -11.22
C LYS A 32 18.46 -31.07 -12.31
N ILE A 33 18.14 -29.81 -12.08
CA ILE A 33 17.53 -28.92 -13.08
C ILE A 33 18.49 -28.72 -14.26
N ASP A 34 19.76 -28.48 -14.00
CA ASP A 34 20.77 -28.30 -15.05
C ASP A 34 20.97 -29.58 -15.85
N SER A 35 20.91 -30.76 -15.21
CA SER A 35 20.99 -32.08 -15.89
C SER A 35 19.76 -32.37 -16.78
N LEU A 36 18.61 -31.77 -16.49
CA LEU A 36 17.35 -31.92 -17.24
C LEU A 36 17.15 -30.89 -18.36
N GLY A 37 18.15 -30.04 -18.60
CA GLY A 37 18.14 -29.06 -19.69
C GLY A 37 17.95 -27.62 -19.27
N GLY A 38 18.15 -27.33 -17.96
CA GLY A 38 18.15 -25.97 -17.43
C GLY A 38 16.77 -25.36 -17.16
N TRP A 39 16.79 -24.11 -16.74
CA TRP A 39 15.60 -23.37 -16.31
C TRP A 39 14.58 -23.15 -17.42
N ASP A 40 15.03 -22.90 -18.62
CA ASP A 40 14.14 -22.59 -19.74
C ASP A 40 13.29 -23.81 -20.13
N LYS A 41 13.89 -24.99 -20.12
CA LYS A 41 13.18 -26.27 -20.36
C LYS A 41 12.21 -26.61 -19.22
N LEU A 42 12.57 -26.26 -17.98
CA LEU A 42 11.68 -26.42 -16.82
C LEU A 42 10.44 -25.53 -16.94
N LEU A 43 10.60 -24.26 -17.35
CA LEU A 43 9.49 -23.33 -17.57
C LEU A 43 8.61 -23.74 -18.73
N GLU A 44 9.20 -24.23 -19.83
CA GLU A 44 8.47 -24.76 -20.97
C GLU A 44 7.62 -25.97 -20.58
N THR A 45 8.22 -26.93 -19.86
CA THR A 45 7.51 -28.10 -19.32
C THR A 45 6.38 -27.69 -18.36
N LEU A 46 6.59 -26.67 -17.56
CA LEU A 46 5.56 -26.10 -16.68
C LEU A 46 4.39 -25.53 -17.49
N LYS A 47 4.68 -24.76 -18.54
CA LYS A 47 3.67 -24.19 -19.45
C LYS A 47 2.89 -25.28 -20.19
N GLU A 48 3.55 -26.33 -20.67
CA GLU A 48 2.91 -27.47 -21.33
C GLU A 48 1.99 -28.23 -20.38
N ARG A 49 2.45 -28.54 -19.16
CA ARG A 49 1.64 -29.22 -18.14
C ARG A 49 0.43 -28.40 -17.71
N LEU A 50 0.56 -27.06 -17.67
CA LEU A 50 -0.56 -26.17 -17.43
C LEU A 50 -1.61 -26.22 -18.54
N LYS A 51 -1.18 -26.29 -19.80
CA LYS A 51 -2.08 -26.43 -20.95
C LYS A 51 -2.80 -27.79 -20.95
N GLU A 52 -2.12 -28.85 -20.53
CA GLU A 52 -2.67 -30.22 -20.46
C GLU A 52 -3.60 -30.42 -19.26
N GLN A 53 -3.49 -29.60 -18.22
CA GLN A 53 -4.27 -29.76 -17.01
C GLN A 53 -5.73 -29.33 -17.22
N LYS A 54 -6.60 -30.29 -17.51
CA LYS A 54 -8.04 -30.06 -17.79
C LYS A 54 -8.91 -30.00 -16.53
N LYS A 55 -8.44 -30.48 -15.37
CA LYS A 55 -9.24 -30.56 -14.13
C LYS A 55 -8.46 -30.07 -12.90
N ARG A 56 -9.20 -29.53 -11.93
CA ARG A 56 -8.67 -29.15 -10.63
C ARG A 56 -8.27 -30.39 -9.83
N HIS A 57 -7.04 -30.45 -9.33
CA HIS A 57 -6.58 -31.49 -8.42
C HIS A 57 -6.66 -31.01 -6.97
N GLN A 58 -7.22 -31.84 -6.09
CA GLN A 58 -7.24 -31.62 -4.66
C GLN A 58 -6.21 -32.55 -4.01
N GLY A 59 -5.14 -31.98 -3.46
CA GLY A 59 -4.10 -32.73 -2.77
C GLY A 59 -3.01 -33.32 -3.69
N GLY A 60 -1.99 -33.90 -3.07
CA GLY A 60 -0.83 -34.47 -3.74
C GLY A 60 0.38 -33.55 -3.82
N ASN A 61 1.44 -34.05 -4.44
CA ASN A 61 2.74 -33.38 -4.63
C ASN A 61 2.96 -32.87 -6.05
N LYS A 62 1.88 -32.70 -6.82
CA LYS A 62 1.96 -32.15 -8.18
C LYS A 62 2.35 -30.68 -8.14
N TRP A 63 3.05 -30.20 -9.16
CA TRP A 63 3.53 -28.82 -9.26
C TRP A 63 2.42 -27.78 -9.16
N ILE A 64 1.20 -28.12 -9.59
CA ILE A 64 0.04 -27.23 -9.49
C ILE A 64 -1.11 -28.01 -8.88
N GLY A 65 -1.59 -27.56 -7.75
CA GLY A 65 -2.71 -28.15 -7.05
C GLY A 65 -3.39 -27.17 -6.11
N THR A 66 -4.59 -27.53 -5.67
CA THR A 66 -5.40 -26.71 -4.77
C THR A 66 -5.27 -27.10 -3.30
N GLY A 67 -4.49 -28.14 -3.03
CA GLY A 67 -4.27 -28.68 -1.68
C GLY A 67 -3.00 -29.56 -1.64
N GLY A 68 -2.69 -30.10 -0.49
CA GLY A 68 -1.52 -30.95 -0.28
C GLY A 68 -0.18 -30.19 -0.26
N THR A 69 0.87 -30.81 -0.74
CA THR A 69 2.26 -30.30 -0.73
C THR A 69 2.70 -29.66 -2.04
N SER A 70 1.77 -29.42 -2.95
CA SER A 70 2.08 -28.82 -4.26
C SER A 70 2.71 -27.42 -4.09
N PRO A 71 3.81 -27.11 -4.80
CA PRO A 71 4.48 -25.80 -4.70
C PRO A 71 3.65 -24.66 -5.31
N PHE A 72 2.69 -24.97 -6.19
CA PHE A 72 1.79 -23.99 -6.79
C PHE A 72 0.32 -24.38 -6.57
N GLY A 73 -0.52 -23.38 -6.35
CA GLY A 73 -1.96 -23.58 -6.24
C GLY A 73 -2.63 -22.72 -5.20
N SER A 74 -3.96 -22.80 -5.11
CA SER A 74 -4.77 -21.88 -4.28
C SER A 74 -4.96 -22.32 -2.84
N GLY A 75 -4.61 -23.55 -2.45
CA GLY A 75 -4.93 -24.06 -1.12
C GLY A 75 -3.93 -25.09 -0.58
N GLY A 76 -2.67 -25.04 -1.04
CA GLY A 76 -1.64 -26.00 -0.62
C GLY A 76 -1.00 -25.71 0.74
N TYR A 77 -0.32 -26.74 1.27
CA TYR A 77 0.39 -26.70 2.55
C TYR A 77 1.86 -26.36 2.43
N ASN A 78 2.39 -26.22 1.22
CA ASN A 78 3.81 -25.97 1.03
C ASN A 78 4.16 -24.54 1.48
N PRO A 79 4.94 -24.36 2.56
CA PRO A 79 5.30 -23.05 3.07
C PRO A 79 6.23 -22.27 2.11
N GLU A 80 6.94 -22.98 1.21
CA GLU A 80 7.82 -22.39 0.19
C GLU A 80 7.13 -22.25 -1.17
N GLY A 81 5.87 -22.67 -1.24
CA GLY A 81 5.07 -22.64 -2.46
C GLY A 81 4.51 -21.28 -2.79
N ILE A 82 4.01 -21.16 -4.01
CA ILE A 82 3.34 -19.98 -4.53
C ILE A 82 1.85 -20.26 -4.60
N ARG A 83 1.04 -19.43 -3.95
CA ARG A 83 -0.41 -19.50 -4.08
C ARG A 83 -0.86 -18.78 -5.35
N ILE A 84 -1.69 -19.45 -6.14
CA ILE A 84 -2.27 -18.91 -7.37
C ILE A 84 -3.78 -18.98 -7.27
N GLY A 85 -4.44 -17.84 -7.48
CA GLY A 85 -5.89 -17.70 -7.46
C GLY A 85 -6.50 -17.55 -6.08
N ASN A 86 -7.73 -17.06 -6.06
CA ASN A 86 -8.45 -16.68 -4.84
C ASN A 86 -9.44 -17.78 -4.38
N GLU A 87 -9.61 -18.86 -5.13
CA GLU A 87 -10.55 -19.93 -4.82
C GLU A 87 -9.89 -21.04 -4.01
N GLY A 88 -10.34 -21.27 -2.79
CA GLY A 88 -9.92 -22.38 -1.95
C GLY A 88 -9.79 -22.02 -0.47
N LYS A 89 -9.66 -23.04 0.38
CA LYS A 89 -9.38 -22.85 1.81
C LYS A 89 -7.94 -22.33 1.93
N ARG A 90 -7.81 -21.09 2.35
CA ARG A 90 -6.51 -20.45 2.59
C ARG A 90 -5.86 -21.09 3.81
N GLN A 91 -4.77 -21.80 3.61
CA GLN A 91 -4.00 -22.41 4.70
C GLN A 91 -2.99 -21.44 5.34
N GLY A 92 -2.81 -20.26 4.72
CA GLY A 92 -1.95 -19.19 5.24
C GLY A 92 -0.44 -19.51 5.30
N LYS A 93 0.00 -20.58 4.61
CA LYS A 93 1.39 -21.08 4.71
C LYS A 93 2.26 -20.79 3.48
N ALA A 94 1.69 -20.30 2.39
CA ALA A 94 2.49 -19.96 1.21
C ALA A 94 3.34 -18.72 1.47
N VAL A 95 4.60 -18.77 1.07
CA VAL A 95 5.57 -17.66 1.20
C VAL A 95 5.23 -16.51 0.26
N LYS A 96 4.72 -16.84 -0.93
CA LYS A 96 4.31 -15.87 -1.94
C LYS A 96 2.91 -16.18 -2.44
N VAL A 97 2.17 -15.11 -2.71
CA VAL A 97 0.78 -15.18 -3.17
C VAL A 97 0.65 -14.43 -4.48
N TRP A 98 0.14 -15.12 -5.52
CA TRP A 98 -0.22 -14.49 -6.79
C TRP A 98 -1.72 -14.60 -6.99
N GLU A 99 -2.42 -13.46 -7.05
CA GLU A 99 -3.86 -13.39 -7.28
C GLU A 99 -4.18 -12.39 -8.40
N LYS A 100 -5.06 -12.78 -9.33
CA LYS A 100 -5.60 -11.83 -10.31
C LYS A 100 -6.71 -11.04 -9.65
N ARG A 101 -6.57 -9.72 -9.62
CA ARG A 101 -7.53 -8.79 -9.02
C ARG A 101 -8.11 -7.86 -10.09
N LEU A 102 -9.31 -7.41 -9.82
CA LEU A 102 -9.90 -6.28 -10.52
C LEU A 102 -9.59 -5.04 -9.69
N TRP A 103 -8.82 -4.13 -10.27
CA TRP A 103 -8.39 -2.91 -9.62
C TRP A 103 -9.28 -1.76 -10.05
N THR A 104 -9.80 -1.02 -9.09
CA THR A 104 -10.54 0.23 -9.31
C THR A 104 -9.95 1.30 -8.40
N ASN A 105 -9.99 2.55 -8.84
CA ASN A 105 -9.62 3.67 -7.97
C ASN A 105 -10.64 3.81 -6.84
N PHE A 106 -10.20 4.29 -5.69
CA PHE A 106 -11.11 4.65 -4.62
C PHE A 106 -12.01 5.82 -5.06
N ASP A 107 -13.29 5.70 -4.74
CA ASP A 107 -14.29 6.70 -5.11
C ASP A 107 -14.30 7.86 -4.11
N ASP A 108 -13.82 9.03 -4.57
CA ASP A 108 -13.81 10.26 -3.77
C ASP A 108 -15.18 10.94 -3.67
N LYS A 109 -16.16 10.47 -4.46
CA LYS A 109 -17.53 10.98 -4.44
C LYS A 109 -18.42 10.23 -3.46
N LYS A 110 -17.93 9.13 -2.89
CA LYS A 110 -18.68 8.35 -1.89
C LYS A 110 -18.96 9.22 -0.67
N THR A 111 -20.23 9.37 -0.34
CA THR A 111 -20.64 10.10 0.86
C THR A 111 -20.22 9.31 2.09
N LEU A 112 -19.46 9.94 2.97
CA LEU A 112 -19.00 9.30 4.20
C LEU A 112 -20.17 8.98 5.12
N GLY A 113 -20.30 7.71 5.51
CA GLY A 113 -21.16 7.30 6.61
C GLY A 113 -20.64 7.78 7.97
N ILE A 114 -19.33 7.99 8.09
CA ILE A 114 -18.68 8.33 9.36
C ILE A 114 -18.26 9.80 9.36
N ARG A 115 -19.12 10.65 9.89
CA ARG A 115 -18.86 12.08 10.14
C ARG A 115 -17.60 12.30 11.01
N ASP A 116 -17.30 11.35 11.84
CA ASP A 116 -16.22 11.41 12.82
C ASP A 116 -14.84 11.32 12.16
N ILE A 117 -14.67 10.53 11.10
CA ILE A 117 -13.39 10.46 10.34
C ILE A 117 -13.04 11.84 9.79
N ARG A 118 -14.01 12.56 9.22
CA ARG A 118 -13.80 13.92 8.72
C ARG A 118 -13.37 14.89 9.84
N VAL A 119 -13.99 14.78 11.00
CA VAL A 119 -13.63 15.61 12.15
C VAL A 119 -12.21 15.32 12.64
N ALA A 120 -11.82 14.04 12.69
CA ALA A 120 -10.47 13.64 13.07
C ALA A 120 -9.41 14.14 12.07
N VAL A 121 -9.66 13.96 10.78
CA VAL A 121 -8.78 14.41 9.71
C VAL A 121 -8.63 15.94 9.69
N ARG A 122 -9.69 16.68 10.05
CA ARG A 122 -9.64 18.15 10.21
C ARG A 122 -8.62 18.64 11.24
N ARG A 123 -8.28 17.84 12.23
CA ARG A 123 -7.27 18.22 13.25
C ARG A 123 -5.88 18.45 12.66
N LEU A 124 -5.58 17.88 11.50
CA LEU A 124 -4.33 18.13 10.80
C LEU A 124 -4.28 19.52 10.13
N ARG A 125 -5.42 20.19 9.95
CA ARG A 125 -5.46 21.49 9.27
C ARG A 125 -4.61 22.53 9.98
N HIS A 126 -3.75 23.14 9.23
CA HIS A 126 -3.00 24.32 9.66
C HIS A 126 -3.36 25.50 8.76
N PHE A 127 -4.15 26.42 9.30
CA PHE A 127 -4.58 27.60 8.56
C PHE A 127 -3.56 28.73 8.72
N ALA A 128 -3.12 29.27 7.61
CA ALA A 128 -2.31 30.47 7.57
C ALA A 128 -2.98 31.50 6.64
N ARG A 129 -2.84 32.78 7.01
CA ARG A 129 -3.26 33.88 6.16
C ARG A 129 -2.14 34.20 5.17
N THR A 130 -2.37 34.02 3.88
CA THR A 130 -1.37 34.25 2.84
C THR A 130 -2.05 34.68 1.55
N GLY A 131 -1.40 35.59 0.84
CA GLY A 131 -1.88 36.16 -0.42
C GLY A 131 -2.25 37.63 -0.29
N THR A 132 -3.01 38.11 -1.27
CA THR A 132 -3.57 39.46 -1.23
C THR A 132 -4.63 39.61 -0.15
N PRO A 133 -4.72 40.76 0.54
CA PRO A 133 -5.78 41.03 1.51
C PRO A 133 -7.11 41.23 0.78
N ASP A 134 -7.92 40.15 0.68
CA ASP A 134 -9.21 40.15 0.00
C ASP A 134 -10.39 39.75 0.89
N GLU A 135 -10.10 39.35 2.16
CA GLU A 135 -11.12 39.03 3.15
C GLU A 135 -11.30 40.22 4.14
N PHE A 136 -12.55 40.58 4.39
CA PHE A 136 -12.87 41.67 5.35
C PHE A 136 -12.56 41.25 6.79
N ASP A 137 -11.68 42.00 7.48
CA ASP A 137 -11.38 41.83 8.90
C ASP A 137 -12.27 42.71 9.75
N LEU A 138 -13.39 42.12 10.22
CA LEU A 138 -14.33 42.85 11.08
C LEU A 138 -13.68 43.37 12.38
N ASN A 139 -12.89 42.53 13.06
CA ASN A 139 -12.29 42.90 14.33
C ASN A 139 -11.19 43.97 14.15
N GLY A 140 -10.35 43.80 13.14
CA GLY A 140 -9.35 44.79 12.78
C GLY A 140 -9.99 46.12 12.36
N THR A 141 -11.07 46.09 11.62
CA THR A 141 -11.83 47.29 11.20
C THR A 141 -12.47 48.01 12.40
N ILE A 142 -13.11 47.29 13.31
CA ILE A 142 -13.68 47.88 14.53
C ILE A 142 -12.59 48.59 15.38
N SER A 143 -11.47 47.89 15.62
CA SER A 143 -10.35 48.43 16.36
C SER A 143 -9.72 49.66 15.71
N ALA A 144 -9.50 49.57 14.38
CA ALA A 144 -8.95 50.70 13.62
C ALA A 144 -9.89 51.91 13.61
N THR A 145 -11.19 51.69 13.38
CA THR A 145 -12.20 52.73 13.42
C THR A 145 -12.30 53.40 14.79
N ALA A 146 -12.25 52.62 15.89
CA ALA A 146 -12.23 53.15 17.24
C ALA A 146 -10.99 54.02 17.51
N ASN A 147 -9.81 53.57 17.08
CA ASN A 147 -8.56 54.29 17.22
C ASN A 147 -8.47 55.56 16.33
N ASN A 148 -9.26 55.60 15.26
CA ASN A 148 -9.33 56.71 14.30
C ASN A 148 -10.46 57.69 14.63
N GLY A 149 -10.81 57.83 15.91
CA GLY A 149 -11.83 58.79 16.36
C GLY A 149 -13.26 58.51 15.82
N GLY A 150 -13.54 57.27 15.44
CA GLY A 150 -14.84 56.86 14.90
C GLY A 150 -14.95 56.94 13.36
N TYR A 151 -13.94 57.43 12.66
CA TYR A 151 -13.91 57.40 11.20
C TYR A 151 -13.62 55.99 10.71
N LEU A 152 -14.49 55.47 9.81
CA LEU A 152 -14.40 54.13 9.32
C LEU A 152 -13.02 53.86 8.65
N ASP A 153 -12.30 52.89 9.20
CA ASP A 153 -11.02 52.44 8.69
C ASP A 153 -11.09 50.93 8.42
N VAL A 154 -11.43 50.59 7.15
CA VAL A 154 -11.64 49.19 6.71
C VAL A 154 -10.32 48.46 6.63
N LYS A 155 -10.21 47.35 7.35
CA LYS A 155 -9.08 46.43 7.31
C LYS A 155 -9.43 45.20 6.51
N MET A 156 -8.55 44.87 5.56
CA MET A 156 -8.60 43.66 4.77
C MET A 156 -7.41 42.76 5.16
N VAL A 157 -7.63 41.46 5.17
CA VAL A 157 -6.60 40.48 5.49
C VAL A 157 -6.62 39.38 4.44
N PRO A 158 -5.51 38.67 4.21
CA PRO A 158 -5.51 37.53 3.31
C PRO A 158 -6.44 36.40 3.80
N GLU A 159 -7.07 35.71 2.86
CA GLU A 159 -7.90 34.54 3.14
C GLU A 159 -7.13 33.48 3.94
N ARG A 160 -7.82 32.84 4.88
CA ARG A 160 -7.26 31.70 5.64
C ARG A 160 -7.31 30.45 4.79
N LYS A 161 -6.14 29.99 4.32
CA LYS A 161 -5.99 28.75 3.54
C LYS A 161 -5.35 27.64 4.37
N ASN A 162 -5.86 26.43 4.21
CA ASN A 162 -5.19 25.25 4.78
C ASN A 162 -3.91 25.00 3.98
N ARG A 163 -2.78 24.98 4.68
CA ARG A 163 -1.44 24.81 4.07
C ARG A 163 -0.88 23.41 4.19
N VAL A 164 -1.62 22.51 4.79
CA VAL A 164 -1.12 21.14 4.94
C VAL A 164 -1.13 20.45 3.60
N LYS A 165 0.03 19.95 3.22
CA LYS A 165 0.27 19.13 2.07
C LYS A 165 0.30 17.68 2.54
N LEU A 166 -0.51 16.81 1.94
CA LEU A 166 -0.68 15.43 2.37
C LEU A 166 -0.37 14.45 1.22
N LEU A 167 0.46 13.48 1.50
CA LEU A 167 0.66 12.30 0.65
C LEU A 167 -0.01 11.09 1.30
N LEU A 168 -0.89 10.43 0.56
CA LEU A 168 -1.51 9.16 0.96
C LEU A 168 -0.89 8.01 0.17
N PHE A 169 -0.40 7.00 0.89
CA PHE A 169 0.04 5.74 0.33
C PHE A 169 -0.98 4.67 0.73
N LEU A 170 -1.63 4.06 -0.25
CA LEU A 170 -2.76 3.17 -0.06
C LEU A 170 -2.37 1.76 -0.47
N ASP A 171 -2.36 0.85 0.49
CA ASP A 171 -2.16 -0.57 0.23
C ASP A 171 -3.39 -1.17 -0.44
N VAL A 172 -3.15 -1.89 -1.51
CA VAL A 172 -4.17 -2.60 -2.28
C VAL A 172 -3.86 -4.11 -2.33
N GLY A 173 -3.08 -4.60 -1.39
CA GLY A 173 -2.81 -6.02 -1.18
C GLY A 173 -4.09 -6.83 -0.91
N GLY A 174 -4.00 -8.18 -1.10
CA GLY A 174 -5.17 -9.07 -1.01
C GLY A 174 -5.84 -9.14 0.34
N SER A 175 -5.09 -8.91 1.38
CA SER A 175 -5.55 -8.84 2.76
C SER A 175 -6.38 -7.60 3.04
N MET A 176 -6.24 -6.54 2.24
CA MET A 176 -6.98 -5.28 2.37
C MET A 176 -8.43 -5.33 1.86
N ASP A 177 -8.87 -6.41 1.17
CA ASP A 177 -10.24 -6.51 0.65
C ASP A 177 -11.34 -6.25 1.68
N PRO A 178 -11.26 -6.74 2.93
CA PRO A 178 -12.27 -6.47 3.95
C PRO A 178 -12.34 -5.01 4.38
N TYR A 179 -11.30 -4.24 4.13
CA TYR A 179 -11.13 -2.87 4.63
C TYR A 179 -11.29 -1.78 3.57
N VAL A 180 -11.64 -2.16 2.33
CA VAL A 180 -11.79 -1.22 1.20
C VAL A 180 -12.75 -0.09 1.54
N GLU A 181 -13.88 -0.38 2.16
CA GLU A 181 -14.88 0.63 2.52
C GLU A 181 -14.32 1.68 3.49
N ALA A 182 -13.62 1.25 4.55
CA ALA A 182 -13.00 2.16 5.51
C ALA A 182 -11.88 3.02 4.86
N CYS A 183 -11.12 2.44 3.93
CA CYS A 183 -10.10 3.16 3.18
C CYS A 183 -10.71 4.21 2.23
N GLU A 184 -11.81 3.88 1.54
CA GLU A 184 -12.56 4.82 0.70
C GLU A 184 -13.13 5.97 1.51
N GLU A 185 -13.68 5.70 2.69
CA GLU A 185 -14.19 6.73 3.59
C GLU A 185 -13.07 7.68 4.05
N LEU A 186 -11.92 7.14 4.46
CA LEU A 186 -10.75 7.95 4.83
C LEU A 186 -10.25 8.80 3.66
N PHE A 187 -10.13 8.18 2.48
CA PHE A 187 -9.70 8.86 1.27
C PHE A 187 -10.62 10.02 0.89
N SER A 188 -11.92 9.77 0.86
CA SER A 188 -12.95 10.77 0.56
C SER A 188 -12.93 11.92 1.59
N ALA A 189 -12.79 11.60 2.90
CA ALA A 189 -12.63 12.59 3.95
C ALA A 189 -11.39 13.45 3.73
N SER A 190 -10.25 12.82 3.48
CA SER A 190 -8.99 13.51 3.27
C SER A 190 -9.04 14.42 2.05
N LYS A 191 -9.58 13.95 0.93
CA LYS A 191 -9.72 14.75 -0.29
C LYS A 191 -10.63 15.95 -0.12
N SER A 192 -11.68 15.85 0.69
CA SER A 192 -12.58 16.97 1.00
C SER A 192 -11.94 18.01 1.93
N GLU A 193 -10.94 17.64 2.73
CA GLU A 193 -10.35 18.47 3.77
C GLU A 193 -9.01 19.11 3.37
N PHE A 194 -8.26 18.47 2.44
CA PHE A 194 -6.96 18.96 2.00
C PHE A 194 -6.97 19.26 0.51
N LYS A 195 -6.61 20.50 0.17
CA LYS A 195 -6.52 20.95 -1.22
C LYS A 195 -5.28 20.37 -1.89
N ASP A 196 -4.17 20.30 -1.16
CA ASP A 196 -2.88 19.79 -1.63
C ASP A 196 -2.72 18.35 -1.15
N LEU A 197 -3.56 17.43 -1.70
CA LEU A 197 -3.51 16.00 -1.44
C LEU A 197 -3.13 15.26 -2.71
N GLU A 198 -2.09 14.43 -2.60
CA GLU A 198 -1.70 13.46 -3.60
C GLU A 198 -1.78 12.05 -3.02
N HIS A 199 -1.99 11.06 -3.89
CA HIS A 199 -2.10 9.68 -3.45
C HIS A 199 -1.44 8.73 -4.42
N PHE A 200 -0.98 7.61 -3.86
CA PHE A 200 -0.30 6.55 -4.58
C PHE A 200 -0.77 5.20 -4.05
N TYR A 201 -0.79 4.21 -4.92
CA TYR A 201 -1.14 2.84 -4.57
C TYR A 201 0.13 1.99 -4.54
N PHE A 202 0.18 1.06 -3.59
CA PHE A 202 1.23 0.05 -3.49
C PHE A 202 0.60 -1.31 -3.14
N HIS A 203 1.35 -2.37 -3.26
CA HIS A 203 0.90 -3.70 -2.91
C HIS A 203 1.78 -4.26 -1.79
N ASN A 204 1.19 -4.49 -0.63
CA ASN A 204 1.81 -4.97 0.59
C ASN A 204 2.93 -4.07 1.13
N CYS A 205 3.96 -3.79 0.32
CA CYS A 205 5.08 -2.93 0.67
C CYS A 205 5.42 -2.00 -0.50
N PRO A 206 5.76 -0.74 -0.26
CA PRO A 206 6.29 0.12 -1.31
C PRO A 206 7.71 -0.31 -1.68
N TYR A 207 7.99 -0.27 -2.98
CA TYR A 207 9.29 -0.56 -3.56
C TYR A 207 9.73 0.58 -4.49
N GLU A 208 10.58 0.27 -5.49
CA GLU A 208 11.04 1.25 -6.47
C GLU A 208 9.93 1.85 -7.33
N ILE A 209 8.80 1.15 -7.47
CA ILE A 209 7.64 1.58 -8.23
C ILE A 209 6.37 1.60 -7.39
N LEU A 210 5.54 2.60 -7.68
CA LEU A 210 4.20 2.80 -7.14
C LEU A 210 3.25 3.09 -8.29
N TRP A 211 1.95 3.12 -8.04
CA TRP A 211 0.96 3.42 -9.08
C TRP A 211 0.15 4.65 -8.73
N LYS A 212 -0.13 5.47 -9.75
CA LYS A 212 -1.01 6.63 -9.61
C LYS A 212 -2.48 6.23 -9.58
N ASN A 213 -2.82 5.18 -10.31
CA ASN A 213 -4.16 4.63 -10.40
C ASN A 213 -4.18 3.16 -10.02
N ASN A 214 -5.27 2.73 -9.36
CA ASN A 214 -5.41 1.37 -8.88
C ASN A 214 -5.53 0.29 -10.00
N PRO A 215 -6.06 0.55 -11.22
CA PRO A 215 -5.96 -0.41 -12.32
C PRO A 215 -4.53 -0.81 -12.71
N ARG A 216 -3.53 -0.01 -12.32
CA ARG A 216 -2.10 -0.32 -12.41
C ARG A 216 -1.63 -0.64 -13.83
N SER A 217 -2.00 0.23 -14.76
CA SER A 217 -1.45 0.19 -16.10
C SER A 217 0.03 0.57 -16.10
N SER A 218 0.76 0.19 -17.13
CA SER A 218 2.17 0.59 -17.30
C SER A 218 2.35 2.11 -17.38
N GLU A 219 1.32 2.84 -17.82
CA GLU A 219 1.32 4.30 -17.91
C GLU A 219 1.12 4.98 -16.54
N ASP A 220 0.60 4.24 -15.56
CA ASP A 220 0.34 4.73 -14.21
C ASP A 220 1.51 4.50 -13.24
N ILE A 221 2.59 3.89 -13.69
CA ILE A 221 3.78 3.63 -12.88
C ILE A 221 4.51 4.93 -12.57
N ILE A 222 4.84 5.11 -11.30
CA ILE A 222 5.65 6.22 -10.80
C ILE A 222 6.81 5.65 -10.00
N SER A 223 8.01 6.18 -10.24
CA SER A 223 9.18 5.85 -9.44
C SER A 223 9.04 6.43 -8.03
N THR A 224 9.33 5.63 -7.00
CA THR A 224 9.39 6.10 -5.61
C THR A 224 10.45 7.18 -5.44
N TRP A 225 11.56 7.12 -6.20
CA TRP A 225 12.55 8.19 -6.25
C TRP A 225 11.99 9.51 -6.77
N ASP A 226 11.11 9.46 -7.77
CA ASP A 226 10.49 10.69 -8.31
C ASP A 226 9.57 11.34 -7.27
N ILE A 227 8.89 10.54 -6.45
CA ILE A 227 8.09 11.05 -5.33
C ILE A 227 8.98 11.74 -4.30
N ILE A 228 10.07 11.08 -3.86
CA ILE A 228 11.02 11.64 -2.90
C ILE A 228 11.65 12.94 -3.41
N ARG A 229 11.96 13.03 -4.71
CA ARG A 229 12.54 14.25 -5.32
C ARG A 229 11.53 15.36 -5.55
N LYS A 230 10.28 15.01 -5.89
CA LYS A 230 9.23 15.97 -6.24
C LYS A 230 8.61 16.63 -5.03
N TYR A 231 8.41 15.89 -3.94
CA TYR A 231 7.73 16.36 -2.75
C TYR A 231 8.74 16.64 -1.63
N GLY A 232 8.72 17.86 -1.09
CA GLY A 232 9.62 18.27 -0.02
C GLY A 232 9.30 17.60 1.32
N SER A 233 10.23 17.68 2.28
CA SER A 233 10.10 17.07 3.62
C SER A 233 8.91 17.61 4.43
N ASP A 234 8.38 18.79 4.04
CA ASP A 234 7.23 19.46 4.67
C ASP A 234 5.87 18.76 4.38
N TYR A 235 5.83 17.83 3.45
CA TYR A 235 4.66 17.00 3.24
C TYR A 235 4.42 16.06 4.42
N ARG A 236 3.16 15.94 4.82
CA ARG A 236 2.73 14.93 5.78
C ARG A 236 2.43 13.65 5.04
N VAL A 237 2.98 12.54 5.50
CA VAL A 237 2.84 11.25 4.81
C VAL A 237 2.02 10.30 5.67
N LEU A 238 0.99 9.73 5.07
CA LEU A 238 0.10 8.77 5.72
C LEU A 238 0.02 7.51 4.88
N PHE A 239 0.51 6.42 5.44
CA PHE A 239 0.32 5.08 4.90
C PHE A 239 -0.96 4.47 5.44
N VAL A 240 -1.66 3.73 4.60
CA VAL A 240 -2.87 2.96 4.97
C VAL A 240 -2.70 1.54 4.47
N GLY A 241 -2.62 0.58 5.37
CA GLY A 241 -2.39 -0.83 5.03
C GLY A 241 -2.39 -1.70 6.28
N ASP A 242 -2.67 -2.98 6.13
CA ASP A 242 -2.72 -3.94 7.24
C ASP A 242 -1.34 -4.42 7.70
N ALA A 243 -0.29 -4.13 6.93
CA ALA A 243 1.07 -4.60 7.16
C ALA A 243 1.17 -6.15 7.28
N SER A 244 0.16 -6.86 6.73
CA SER A 244 0.03 -8.32 6.81
C SER A 244 0.56 -8.99 5.55
N MET A 245 1.87 -9.04 5.44
CA MET A 245 2.60 -9.61 4.31
C MET A 245 3.65 -10.63 4.78
N SER A 246 4.30 -11.28 3.84
CA SER A 246 5.46 -12.11 4.16
C SER A 246 6.60 -11.24 4.70
N PRO A 247 7.30 -11.62 5.79
CA PRO A 247 8.50 -10.94 6.24
C PRO A 247 9.59 -10.81 5.15
N TYR A 248 9.58 -11.70 4.17
CA TYR A 248 10.50 -11.63 3.02
C TYR A 248 10.23 -10.42 2.12
N GLU A 249 8.98 -9.98 2.02
CA GLU A 249 8.61 -8.78 1.27
C GLU A 249 9.19 -7.52 1.90
N VAL A 250 9.29 -7.50 3.22
CA VAL A 250 9.88 -6.37 3.95
C VAL A 250 11.41 -6.45 3.96
N ALA A 251 11.99 -7.63 4.24
CA ALA A 251 13.40 -7.78 4.59
C ALA A 251 14.34 -8.03 3.41
N TYR A 252 13.86 -8.55 2.28
CA TYR A 252 14.73 -9.07 1.22
C TYR A 252 14.43 -8.47 -0.15
N ALA A 253 15.49 -8.34 -0.96
CA ALA A 253 15.36 -8.12 -2.39
C ALA A 253 14.61 -9.30 -3.05
N GLY A 254 13.83 -9.05 -4.09
CA GLY A 254 12.98 -10.05 -4.75
C GLY A 254 11.89 -10.62 -3.84
N GLY A 255 11.53 -9.93 -2.75
CA GLY A 255 10.41 -10.28 -1.88
C GLY A 255 9.05 -9.98 -2.51
N SER A 256 8.94 -8.93 -3.33
CA SER A 256 7.69 -8.54 -3.97
C SER A 256 7.07 -9.67 -4.79
N ILE A 257 5.73 -9.72 -4.78
CA ILE A 257 4.96 -10.68 -5.58
C ILE A 257 4.58 -10.16 -6.96
N GLU A 258 4.72 -8.87 -7.21
CA GLU A 258 4.30 -8.24 -8.46
C GLU A 258 5.44 -8.08 -9.46
N HIS A 259 6.62 -7.78 -9.00
CA HIS A 259 7.82 -7.61 -9.82
C HIS A 259 9.06 -8.02 -9.02
N TRP A 260 10.18 -8.14 -9.69
CA TRP A 260 11.44 -8.37 -9.02
C TRP A 260 11.96 -7.03 -8.48
N ASN A 261 11.87 -6.81 -7.17
CA ASN A 261 12.45 -5.64 -6.52
C ASN A 261 13.95 -5.87 -6.26
N GLU A 262 14.78 -4.90 -6.65
CA GLU A 262 16.22 -4.97 -6.46
C GLU A 262 16.63 -4.77 -5.01
N GLU A 263 15.90 -3.96 -4.27
CA GLU A 263 16.13 -3.67 -2.86
C GLU A 263 14.93 -4.07 -2.01
N SER A 264 15.17 -4.29 -0.72
CA SER A 264 14.12 -4.70 0.22
C SER A 264 13.07 -3.60 0.44
N GLY A 265 11.85 -3.98 0.82
CA GLY A 265 10.82 -3.03 1.20
C GLY A 265 11.23 -2.14 2.38
N ALA A 266 11.96 -2.70 3.35
CA ALA A 266 12.52 -1.93 4.47
C ALA A 266 13.41 -0.78 4.00
N THR A 267 14.27 -1.01 3.00
CA THR A 267 15.15 0.04 2.44
C THR A 267 14.33 1.20 1.86
N TRP A 268 13.25 0.90 1.15
CA TRP A 268 12.38 1.92 0.58
C TRP A 268 11.57 2.68 1.63
N LEU A 269 11.06 1.96 2.63
CA LEU A 269 10.37 2.59 3.76
C LEU A 269 11.30 3.47 4.57
N ASP A 270 12.53 3.05 4.83
CA ASP A 270 13.54 3.87 5.52
C ASP A 270 13.87 5.15 4.74
N ARG A 271 13.98 5.08 3.41
CA ARG A 271 14.18 6.26 2.57
C ARG A 271 13.03 7.26 2.69
N ILE A 272 11.79 6.75 2.65
CA ILE A 272 10.61 7.59 2.76
C ILE A 272 10.52 8.20 4.16
N THR A 273 10.67 7.41 5.22
CA THR A 273 10.58 7.87 6.61
C THR A 273 11.72 8.80 7.01
N SER A 274 12.89 8.68 6.36
CA SER A 274 14.04 9.58 6.56
C SER A 274 13.91 10.89 5.78
N HIS A 275 13.19 10.91 4.65
CA HIS A 275 13.01 12.10 3.83
C HIS A 275 11.93 13.03 4.36
N PHE A 276 10.80 12.48 4.80
CA PHE A 276 9.67 13.27 5.26
C PHE A 276 9.68 13.42 6.78
N ASP A 277 9.54 14.68 7.28
CA ASP A 277 9.59 15.00 8.71
C ASP A 277 8.44 14.35 9.51
N SER A 278 7.31 14.12 8.88
CA SER A 278 6.10 13.64 9.54
C SER A 278 5.46 12.50 8.75
N VAL A 279 5.64 11.27 9.24
CA VAL A 279 5.14 10.04 8.65
C VAL A 279 4.37 9.23 9.69
N ALA A 280 3.24 8.63 9.30
CA ALA A 280 2.46 7.73 10.14
C ALA A 280 1.85 6.59 9.30
N TRP A 281 1.50 5.49 9.95
CA TRP A 281 0.82 4.34 9.36
C TRP A 281 -0.53 4.13 10.04
N LEU A 282 -1.59 3.98 9.25
CA LEU A 282 -2.92 3.54 9.71
C LEU A 282 -3.14 2.10 9.31
N ASN A 283 -3.32 1.25 10.30
CA ASN A 283 -3.56 -0.17 10.12
C ASN A 283 -5.02 -0.51 10.44
N PRO A 284 -5.78 -1.12 9.52
CA PRO A 284 -7.17 -1.48 9.73
C PRO A 284 -7.36 -2.68 10.68
N GLU A 285 -6.29 -3.46 10.91
CA GLU A 285 -6.34 -4.55 11.86
C GLU A 285 -6.27 -4.08 13.32
N ASN A 286 -6.86 -4.88 14.23
CA ASN A 286 -6.84 -4.58 15.66
C ASN A 286 -5.39 -4.69 16.21
N LYS A 287 -4.97 -3.71 17.00
CA LYS A 287 -3.64 -3.64 17.60
C LYS A 287 -3.24 -4.89 18.37
N LYS A 288 -4.21 -5.64 18.92
CA LYS A 288 -3.92 -6.87 19.68
C LYS A 288 -3.25 -7.95 18.85
N ILE A 289 -3.50 -7.99 17.54
CA ILE A 289 -2.94 -9.01 16.65
C ILE A 289 -1.62 -8.60 15.98
N TRP A 290 -1.24 -7.32 16.02
CA TRP A 290 0.00 -6.84 15.39
C TRP A 290 1.26 -7.54 15.92
N ASN A 291 1.26 -7.90 17.22
CA ASN A 291 2.40 -8.59 17.83
C ASN A 291 2.53 -10.05 17.39
N SER A 292 1.51 -10.64 16.79
CA SER A 292 1.57 -12.00 16.26
C SER A 292 2.12 -12.08 14.83
N SER A 293 2.18 -10.95 14.11
CA SER A 293 2.75 -10.85 12.77
C SER A 293 4.17 -10.30 12.81
N ALA A 294 5.09 -11.01 12.15
CA ALA A 294 6.49 -10.55 12.04
C ALA A 294 6.59 -9.29 11.16
N SER A 295 5.84 -9.22 10.06
CA SER A 295 5.82 -8.05 9.17
C SER A 295 5.30 -6.80 9.88
N ASN A 296 4.21 -6.93 10.68
CA ASN A 296 3.69 -5.82 11.48
C ASN A 296 4.73 -5.27 12.48
N LYS A 297 5.52 -6.17 13.12
CA LYS A 297 6.61 -5.73 14.03
C LYS A 297 7.66 -4.94 13.26
N MET A 298 8.12 -5.46 12.12
CA MET A 298 9.14 -4.81 11.29
C MET A 298 8.69 -3.43 10.80
N ILE A 299 7.45 -3.32 10.31
CA ILE A 299 6.89 -2.04 9.86
C ILE A 299 6.78 -1.04 11.03
N ARG A 300 6.34 -1.49 12.22
CA ARG A 300 6.26 -0.63 13.40
C ARG A 300 7.63 -0.10 13.83
N GLU A 301 8.67 -0.94 13.80
CA GLU A 301 10.04 -0.54 14.10
C GLU A 301 10.53 0.53 13.12
N ILE A 302 10.33 0.33 11.81
CA ILE A 302 10.70 1.30 10.76
C ILE A 302 9.97 2.64 10.97
N PHE A 303 8.73 2.61 11.44
CA PHE A 303 7.93 3.81 11.70
C PHE A 303 8.10 4.38 13.12
N ASP A 304 9.06 3.96 13.91
CA ASP A 304 9.26 4.38 15.31
C ASP A 304 7.96 4.33 16.13
N GLU A 305 7.25 3.21 16.05
CA GLU A 305 5.95 2.99 16.70
C GLU A 305 4.83 3.97 16.26
N ARG A 306 5.00 4.67 15.14
CA ARG A 306 3.99 5.58 14.58
C ARG A 306 2.94 4.85 13.73
N MET A 307 2.53 3.66 14.17
CA MET A 307 1.42 2.88 13.61
C MET A 307 0.21 2.99 14.53
N TYR A 308 -0.94 3.27 13.94
CA TYR A 308 -2.21 3.50 14.65
C TYR A 308 -3.32 2.66 14.02
N GLU A 309 -4.34 2.29 14.80
CA GLU A 309 -5.51 1.60 14.24
C GLU A 309 -6.31 2.52 13.31
N LEU A 310 -6.86 1.97 12.24
CA LEU A 310 -7.78 2.68 11.35
C LEU A 310 -9.17 2.76 11.99
N ASN A 311 -9.25 3.47 13.12
CA ASN A 311 -10.48 3.82 13.83
C ASN A 311 -10.39 5.30 14.26
N LEU A 312 -11.47 5.84 14.81
CA LEU A 312 -11.53 7.26 15.16
C LEU A 312 -10.37 7.69 16.07
N SER A 313 -10.12 6.96 17.13
CA SER A 313 -9.07 7.29 18.12
C SER A 313 -7.66 7.19 17.51
N GLY A 314 -7.43 6.18 16.66
CA GLY A 314 -6.15 6.00 15.98
C GLY A 314 -5.90 7.07 14.90
N ILE A 315 -6.92 7.44 14.13
CA ILE A 315 -6.83 8.56 13.17
C ILE A 315 -6.53 9.86 13.92
N GLU A 316 -7.21 10.14 15.03
CA GLU A 316 -6.93 11.32 15.86
C GLU A 316 -5.49 11.33 16.38
N ALA A 317 -4.98 10.20 16.84
CA ALA A 317 -3.61 10.07 17.33
C ALA A 317 -2.59 10.27 16.19
N ALA A 318 -2.83 9.69 15.02
CA ALA A 318 -2.03 9.87 13.82
C ALA A 318 -2.00 11.36 13.40
N MET A 319 -3.15 12.00 13.29
CA MET A 319 -3.25 13.43 12.93
C MET A 319 -2.53 14.33 13.93
N LYS A 320 -2.64 14.03 15.23
CA LYS A 320 -1.90 14.77 16.28
C LYS A 320 -0.38 14.60 16.13
N LYS A 321 0.08 13.44 15.73
CA LYS A 321 1.52 13.19 15.50
C LYS A 321 2.00 13.92 14.25
N LEU A 322 1.25 13.86 13.17
CA LEU A 322 1.57 14.52 11.90
C LEU A 322 1.49 16.06 11.98
N SER A 323 0.82 16.63 12.96
CA SER A 323 0.68 18.09 13.14
C SER A 323 1.86 18.75 13.85
N ARG A 324 2.77 17.96 14.37
CA ARG A 324 4.00 18.43 15.07
C ARG A 324 5.15 18.49 14.10
#